data_856c04581901b288a5a54a863863b767
#
_entry.id   856c04581901b288a5a54a863863b767
#
_cell.length_a   1.000
_cell.length_b   1.000
_cell.length_c   1.000
_cell.angle_alpha   90.00
_cell.angle_beta   90.00
_cell.angle_gamma   90.00
#
_symmetry.space_group_name_H-M   'P 1'
#
loop_
_entity.id
_entity.type
_entity.pdbx_description
1 polymer ?
#
loop_
_entity_poly.entity_id
_entity_poly.type
_entity_poly.pdbx_seq_one_letter_code
_entity_poly.pdbx_strand_id
1 'polypeptide(L)'
;MTKLIFMGTPDFSATVLKGLLADSRYEILAVVTQPDRKVGRKKEIRMTPVKQVALDHQLPVLQPEKLSGSPEMETLLSLDVDGIVTAAFGQFLPTKLLENFQFAVNVHASLLPKYRGGAPIHYALINGDEEAGVTIMEMVKEMDAGDMIAARSLPILDEDNVGTLFEKLAVLGRDLLLDTLPAYLAGEIKPSPQDPSLVTFSPNILPEEEVLDWTKTNRQVFNQIRGMNPWPVAHTLLNGQRFKVYEAELYEGNGNPGEVIALTKKELVVAAGEGALSLKVVQPAGKPKMSITDFLNGAGRQLKVGDHFGR
;
A
#
# COMPACT_ATOMS: atom_id res chain seq x y z
N MET A 1 -0.68 6.26 -32.04
CA MET A 1 -1.32 6.04 -30.71
C MET A 1 -0.86 4.68 -30.23
N THR A 2 -0.24 4.61 -29.06
CA THR A 2 0.30 3.36 -28.49
C THR A 2 -0.85 2.55 -27.87
N LYS A 3 -1.00 1.30 -28.31
CA LYS A 3 -2.04 0.39 -27.84
C LYS A 3 -1.57 -0.40 -26.62
N LEU A 4 -2.34 -0.41 -25.57
CA LEU A 4 -1.94 -0.97 -24.28
C LEU A 4 -2.94 -1.98 -23.73
N ILE A 5 -2.42 -2.96 -23.00
CA ILE A 5 -3.13 -3.70 -21.96
C ILE A 5 -2.78 -3.05 -20.63
N PHE A 6 -3.78 -2.75 -19.80
CA PHE A 6 -3.58 -2.30 -18.45
C PHE A 6 -3.91 -3.40 -17.44
N MET A 7 -3.03 -3.61 -16.45
CA MET A 7 -3.26 -4.60 -15.39
C MET A 7 -3.10 -3.96 -14.01
N GLY A 8 -4.14 -4.02 -13.19
CA GLY A 8 -4.12 -3.42 -11.86
C GLY A 8 -5.36 -3.75 -11.04
N THR A 9 -5.36 -3.41 -9.75
CA THR A 9 -6.47 -3.81 -8.87
C THR A 9 -6.97 -2.67 -7.98
N PRO A 10 -6.16 -2.08 -7.04
CA PRO A 10 -6.63 -1.10 -6.06
C PRO A 10 -6.78 0.31 -6.65
N ASP A 11 -7.16 1.25 -5.78
CA ASP A 11 -7.30 2.67 -6.12
C ASP A 11 -6.03 3.30 -6.69
N PHE A 12 -4.85 2.85 -6.25
CA PHE A 12 -3.56 3.21 -6.84
C PHE A 12 -3.55 2.96 -8.35
N SER A 13 -3.93 1.76 -8.74
CA SER A 13 -4.00 1.34 -10.14
C SER A 13 -5.09 2.07 -10.92
N ALA A 14 -6.24 2.31 -10.28
CA ALA A 14 -7.34 3.08 -10.88
C ALA A 14 -6.91 4.52 -11.22
N THR A 15 -6.09 5.14 -10.37
CA THR A 15 -5.52 6.48 -10.62
C THR A 15 -4.58 6.47 -11.82
N VAL A 16 -3.72 5.45 -11.95
CA VAL A 16 -2.82 5.29 -13.10
C VAL A 16 -3.61 5.05 -14.39
N LEU A 17 -4.61 4.17 -14.36
CA LEU A 17 -5.49 3.88 -15.51
C LEU A 17 -6.20 5.13 -15.99
N LYS A 18 -6.78 5.93 -15.08
CA LYS A 18 -7.44 7.20 -15.43
C LYS A 18 -6.48 8.17 -16.13
N GLY A 19 -5.22 8.22 -15.71
CA GLY A 19 -4.20 9.03 -16.36
C GLY A 19 -3.95 8.59 -17.80
N LEU A 20 -3.79 7.29 -18.04
CA LEU A 20 -3.61 6.75 -19.39
C LEU A 20 -4.84 6.99 -20.28
N LEU A 21 -6.05 6.85 -19.74
CA LEU A 21 -7.30 7.09 -20.48
C LEU A 21 -7.52 8.57 -20.83
N ALA A 22 -7.02 9.49 -20.04
CA ALA A 22 -7.09 10.93 -20.31
C ALA A 22 -6.05 11.42 -21.33
N ASP A 23 -5.07 10.59 -21.67
CA ASP A 23 -3.97 10.95 -22.54
C ASP A 23 -4.17 10.35 -23.95
N SER A 24 -4.38 11.21 -24.96
CA SER A 24 -4.66 10.81 -26.34
C SER A 24 -3.49 10.07 -27.02
N ARG A 25 -2.33 9.97 -26.41
CA ARG A 25 -1.21 9.17 -26.93
C ARG A 25 -1.43 7.67 -26.79
N TYR A 26 -2.35 7.25 -25.91
CA TYR A 26 -2.59 5.86 -25.56
C TYR A 26 -4.01 5.40 -25.89
N GLU A 27 -4.14 4.12 -26.21
CA GLU A 27 -5.40 3.40 -26.39
C GLU A 27 -5.38 2.14 -25.54
N ILE A 28 -6.30 2.01 -24.59
CA ILE A 28 -6.41 0.81 -23.74
C ILE A 28 -7.36 -0.18 -24.44
N LEU A 29 -6.85 -1.33 -24.88
CA LEU A 29 -7.64 -2.36 -25.57
C LEU A 29 -8.22 -3.40 -24.61
N ALA A 30 -7.59 -3.62 -23.47
CA ALA A 30 -8.11 -4.52 -22.43
C ALA A 30 -7.61 -4.10 -21.04
N VAL A 31 -8.43 -4.35 -20.04
CA VAL A 31 -8.10 -4.15 -18.63
C VAL A 31 -8.17 -5.49 -17.92
N VAL A 32 -7.12 -5.84 -17.18
CA VAL A 32 -7.03 -7.05 -16.37
C VAL A 32 -7.00 -6.66 -14.89
N THR A 33 -7.86 -7.25 -14.10
CA THR A 33 -7.93 -6.97 -12.65
C THR A 33 -8.27 -8.25 -11.88
N GLN A 34 -8.06 -8.22 -10.58
CA GLN A 34 -8.45 -9.34 -9.70
C GLN A 34 -9.97 -9.56 -9.75
N PRO A 35 -10.42 -10.81 -9.55
CA PRO A 35 -11.85 -11.11 -9.46
C PRO A 35 -12.55 -10.33 -8.34
N ASP A 36 -13.85 -10.09 -8.54
CA ASP A 36 -14.70 -9.50 -7.52
C ASP A 36 -14.70 -10.38 -6.27
N ARG A 37 -14.56 -9.78 -5.09
CA ARG A 37 -14.46 -10.51 -3.82
C ARG A 37 -15.54 -10.09 -2.83
N LYS A 38 -15.91 -11.03 -1.98
CA LYS A 38 -16.78 -10.76 -0.83
C LYS A 38 -16.02 -9.97 0.22
N VAL A 39 -16.49 -8.78 0.58
CA VAL A 39 -15.85 -7.86 1.53
C VAL A 39 -16.76 -7.59 2.73
N GLY A 40 -16.11 -7.35 3.87
CA GLY A 40 -16.77 -6.97 5.10
C GLY A 40 -17.59 -8.09 5.75
N ARG A 41 -18.23 -7.77 6.90
CA ARG A 41 -19.02 -8.73 7.68
C ARG A 41 -20.26 -9.25 6.93
N LYS A 42 -20.83 -8.43 6.06
CA LYS A 42 -22.01 -8.78 5.25
C LYS A 42 -21.69 -9.60 4.01
N LYS A 43 -20.37 -9.84 3.74
CA LYS A 43 -19.90 -10.60 2.56
C LYS A 43 -20.48 -10.06 1.24
N GLU A 44 -20.62 -8.75 1.11
CA GLU A 44 -21.06 -8.09 -0.12
C GLU A 44 -19.98 -8.24 -1.19
N ILE A 45 -20.39 -8.62 -2.41
CA ILE A 45 -19.48 -8.70 -3.54
C ILE A 45 -19.13 -7.27 -3.96
N ARG A 46 -17.83 -6.94 -3.98
CA ARG A 46 -17.33 -5.65 -4.44
C ARG A 46 -16.45 -5.82 -5.66
N MET A 47 -16.70 -4.98 -6.66
CA MET A 47 -15.82 -4.81 -7.80
C MET A 47 -14.50 -4.16 -7.36
N THR A 48 -13.45 -4.44 -8.12
CA THR A 48 -12.19 -3.72 -7.94
C THR A 48 -12.33 -2.28 -8.42
N PRO A 49 -11.59 -1.31 -7.85
CA PRO A 49 -11.57 0.08 -8.34
C PRO A 49 -11.20 0.18 -9.83
N VAL A 50 -10.27 -0.64 -10.29
CA VAL A 50 -9.88 -0.70 -11.71
C VAL A 50 -11.04 -1.19 -12.60
N LYS A 51 -11.80 -2.21 -12.17
CA LYS A 51 -12.98 -2.66 -12.91
C LYS A 51 -14.01 -1.56 -13.05
N GLN A 52 -14.27 -0.80 -11.97
CA GLN A 52 -15.21 0.31 -12.03
C GLN A 52 -14.81 1.33 -13.10
N VAL A 53 -13.54 1.76 -13.10
CA VAL A 53 -13.02 2.69 -14.11
C VAL A 53 -13.14 2.13 -15.51
N ALA A 54 -12.83 0.84 -15.72
CA ALA A 54 -12.91 0.21 -17.02
C ALA A 54 -14.34 0.16 -17.56
N LEU A 55 -15.32 -0.17 -16.70
CA LEU A 55 -16.74 -0.19 -17.08
C LEU A 55 -17.27 1.20 -17.42
N ASP A 56 -16.88 2.22 -16.65
CA ASP A 56 -17.26 3.63 -16.90
C ASP A 56 -16.77 4.12 -18.28
N HIS A 57 -15.68 3.53 -18.78
CA HIS A 57 -15.09 3.82 -20.09
C HIS A 57 -15.41 2.76 -21.15
N GLN A 58 -16.31 1.82 -20.86
CA GLN A 58 -16.75 0.76 -21.79
C GLN A 58 -15.61 -0.13 -22.31
N LEU A 59 -14.58 -0.34 -21.48
CA LEU A 59 -13.41 -1.16 -21.83
C LEU A 59 -13.67 -2.65 -21.53
N PRO A 60 -13.10 -3.56 -22.34
CA PRO A 60 -13.09 -4.99 -22.03
C PRO A 60 -12.38 -5.27 -20.70
N VAL A 61 -13.01 -6.03 -19.79
CA VAL A 61 -12.47 -6.41 -18.50
C VAL A 61 -12.28 -7.91 -18.40
N LEU A 62 -11.09 -8.33 -18.04
CA LEU A 62 -10.71 -9.72 -17.81
C LEU A 62 -10.35 -9.91 -16.32
N GLN A 63 -10.91 -10.95 -15.70
CA GLN A 63 -10.77 -11.20 -14.25
C GLN A 63 -10.35 -12.65 -13.95
N PRO A 64 -9.18 -13.11 -14.43
CA PRO A 64 -8.74 -14.48 -14.16
C PRO A 64 -8.42 -14.69 -12.68
N GLU A 65 -8.85 -15.80 -12.09
CA GLU A 65 -8.39 -16.23 -10.76
C GLU A 65 -6.87 -16.45 -10.74
N LYS A 66 -6.35 -17.00 -11.81
CA LYS A 66 -4.93 -17.14 -12.08
C LYS A 66 -4.68 -16.86 -13.56
N LEU A 67 -3.85 -15.86 -13.85
CA LEU A 67 -3.58 -15.43 -15.22
C LEU A 67 -2.85 -16.53 -16.03
N SER A 68 -1.86 -17.16 -15.43
CA SER A 68 -1.06 -18.20 -16.11
C SER A 68 -1.90 -19.39 -16.55
N GLY A 69 -1.97 -19.63 -17.85
CA GLY A 69 -2.71 -20.73 -18.46
C GLY A 69 -4.22 -20.55 -18.53
N SER A 70 -4.71 -19.34 -18.29
CA SER A 70 -6.14 -19.03 -18.38
C SER A 70 -6.61 -18.74 -19.81
N PRO A 71 -7.91 -18.87 -20.13
CA PRO A 71 -8.48 -18.40 -21.40
C PRO A 71 -8.28 -16.91 -21.62
N GLU A 72 -8.30 -16.13 -20.54
CA GLU A 72 -8.05 -14.69 -20.57
C GLU A 72 -6.63 -14.38 -21.05
N MET A 73 -5.63 -15.18 -20.64
CA MET A 73 -4.26 -15.05 -21.13
C MET A 73 -4.16 -15.29 -22.64
N GLU A 74 -4.84 -16.31 -23.17
CA GLU A 74 -4.87 -16.57 -24.64
C GLU A 74 -5.58 -15.42 -25.37
N THR A 75 -6.62 -14.84 -24.78
CA THR A 75 -7.28 -13.62 -25.31
C THR A 75 -6.27 -12.47 -25.42
N LEU A 76 -5.51 -12.19 -24.34
CA LEU A 76 -4.51 -11.13 -24.32
C LEU A 76 -3.42 -11.34 -25.37
N LEU A 77 -2.94 -12.57 -25.53
CA LEU A 77 -1.92 -12.93 -26.53
C LEU A 77 -2.38 -12.73 -27.97
N SER A 78 -3.67 -12.73 -28.21
CA SER A 78 -4.26 -12.51 -29.54
C SER A 78 -4.50 -11.04 -29.90
N LEU A 79 -4.35 -10.13 -28.92
CA LEU A 79 -4.58 -8.70 -29.18
C LEU A 79 -3.38 -8.07 -29.91
N ASP A 80 -3.70 -7.19 -30.85
CA ASP A 80 -2.71 -6.33 -31.54
C ASP A 80 -2.42 -5.09 -30.66
N VAL A 81 -1.55 -5.28 -29.68
CA VAL A 81 -1.12 -4.22 -28.75
C VAL A 81 0.39 -4.09 -28.72
N ASP A 82 0.87 -2.88 -28.40
CA ASP A 82 2.30 -2.59 -28.34
C ASP A 82 2.91 -3.06 -27.03
N GLY A 83 2.19 -2.94 -25.91
CA GLY A 83 2.75 -3.30 -24.61
C GLY A 83 1.77 -3.38 -23.46
N ILE A 84 2.34 -3.68 -22.30
CA ILE A 84 1.64 -3.83 -21.02
C ILE A 84 2.09 -2.75 -20.06
N VAL A 85 1.12 -2.13 -19.37
CA VAL A 85 1.35 -1.30 -18.17
C VAL A 85 0.69 -1.97 -16.98
N THR A 86 1.47 -2.21 -15.93
CA THR A 86 0.95 -2.75 -14.67
C THR A 86 1.09 -1.74 -13.53
N ALA A 87 0.21 -1.84 -12.56
CA ALA A 87 0.28 -1.12 -11.30
C ALA A 87 -0.48 -1.92 -10.24
N ALA A 88 0.20 -2.44 -9.24
CA ALA A 88 -0.36 -3.23 -8.13
C ALA A 88 -1.41 -4.27 -8.61
N PHE A 89 -1.06 -5.09 -9.57
CA PHE A 89 -1.96 -6.10 -10.15
C PHE A 89 -2.19 -7.28 -9.20
N GLY A 90 -1.15 -7.71 -8.48
CA GLY A 90 -1.23 -8.77 -7.48
C GLY A 90 -1.12 -10.19 -8.02
N GLN A 91 -0.70 -10.38 -9.27
CA GLN A 91 -0.32 -11.68 -9.84
C GLN A 91 0.97 -11.56 -10.64
N PHE A 92 1.72 -12.67 -10.71
CA PHE A 92 2.87 -12.76 -11.60
C PHE A 92 2.44 -12.82 -13.06
N LEU A 93 3.17 -12.12 -13.94
CA LEU A 93 2.99 -12.23 -15.37
C LEU A 93 3.85 -13.38 -15.92
N PRO A 94 3.25 -14.35 -16.64
CA PRO A 94 4.01 -15.43 -17.27
C PRO A 94 5.00 -14.88 -18.30
N THR A 95 6.18 -15.50 -18.40
CA THR A 95 7.21 -15.14 -19.38
C THR A 95 6.66 -15.08 -20.81
N LYS A 96 5.82 -16.07 -21.21
CA LYS A 96 5.15 -16.07 -22.51
C LYS A 96 4.37 -14.77 -22.79
N LEU A 97 3.78 -14.18 -21.76
CA LEU A 97 3.04 -12.91 -21.91
C LEU A 97 4.01 -11.71 -21.99
N LEU A 98 5.06 -11.70 -21.16
CA LEU A 98 6.06 -10.63 -21.17
C LEU A 98 6.82 -10.56 -22.49
N GLU A 99 7.13 -11.70 -23.11
CA GLU A 99 7.89 -11.80 -24.37
C GLU A 99 7.02 -11.57 -25.63
N ASN A 100 5.68 -11.54 -25.48
CA ASN A 100 4.78 -11.38 -26.62
C ASN A 100 4.64 -9.94 -27.12
N PHE A 101 4.98 -8.97 -26.29
CA PHE A 101 4.79 -7.55 -26.58
C PHE A 101 6.13 -6.80 -26.62
N GLN A 102 6.14 -5.62 -27.23
CA GLN A 102 7.36 -4.82 -27.37
C GLN A 102 7.93 -4.37 -26.04
N PHE A 103 7.06 -4.14 -25.04
CA PHE A 103 7.45 -3.76 -23.68
C PHE A 103 6.41 -4.19 -22.65
N ALA A 104 6.87 -4.35 -21.43
CA ALA A 104 6.01 -4.46 -20.24
C ALA A 104 6.63 -3.65 -19.11
N VAL A 105 5.89 -2.69 -18.56
CA VAL A 105 6.36 -1.80 -17.49
C VAL A 105 5.45 -1.85 -16.29
N ASN A 106 6.04 -1.65 -15.11
CA ASN A 106 5.32 -1.59 -13.83
C ASN A 106 5.52 -0.23 -13.15
N VAL A 107 4.43 0.28 -12.58
CA VAL A 107 4.45 1.42 -11.67
C VAL A 107 4.56 0.86 -10.26
N HIS A 108 5.79 0.82 -9.71
CA HIS A 108 6.08 0.24 -8.41
C HIS A 108 6.19 1.32 -7.33
N ALA A 109 5.46 1.16 -6.24
CA ALA A 109 5.32 2.17 -5.19
C ALA A 109 6.49 2.15 -4.18
N SER A 110 7.72 2.11 -4.67
CA SER A 110 8.95 2.33 -3.88
C SER A 110 10.05 2.96 -4.71
N LEU A 111 11.09 3.42 -4.03
CA LEU A 111 12.37 3.80 -4.64
C LEU A 111 13.23 2.54 -4.76
N LEU A 112 13.06 1.80 -5.87
CA LEU A 112 13.88 0.62 -6.14
C LEU A 112 15.38 0.96 -6.14
N PRO A 113 16.24 0.04 -5.68
CA PRO A 113 15.99 -1.37 -5.39
C PRO A 113 15.43 -1.68 -3.99
N LYS A 114 15.08 -0.65 -3.20
CA LYS A 114 14.43 -0.87 -1.90
C LYS A 114 12.98 -1.32 -2.06
N TYR A 115 12.55 -2.22 -1.17
CA TYR A 115 11.15 -2.64 -1.03
C TYR A 115 10.56 -3.30 -2.27
N ARG A 116 11.25 -4.28 -2.85
CA ARG A 116 10.63 -5.22 -3.79
C ARG A 116 9.53 -6.00 -3.07
N GLY A 117 8.35 -6.16 -3.67
CA GLY A 117 7.27 -6.96 -3.10
C GLY A 117 5.94 -6.22 -2.90
N GLY A 118 5.07 -6.80 -2.05
CA GLY A 118 3.66 -6.45 -2.00
C GLY A 118 3.26 -5.27 -1.11
N ALA A 119 4.12 -4.83 -0.17
CA ALA A 119 3.75 -3.83 0.83
C ALA A 119 4.78 -2.67 0.99
N PRO A 120 5.34 -2.12 -0.10
CA PRO A 120 6.43 -1.14 -0.02
C PRO A 120 6.07 0.10 0.79
N ILE A 121 4.86 0.62 0.65
CA ILE A 121 4.39 1.84 1.33
C ILE A 121 4.29 1.61 2.84
N HIS A 122 3.81 0.44 3.26
CA HIS A 122 3.75 0.07 4.68
C HIS A 122 5.15 0.07 5.31
N TYR A 123 6.11 -0.61 4.66
CA TYR A 123 7.46 -0.74 5.19
C TYR A 123 8.24 0.57 5.18
N ALA A 124 8.05 1.46 4.21
CA ALA A 124 8.65 2.80 4.22
C ALA A 124 8.23 3.59 5.48
N LEU A 125 6.94 3.55 5.84
CA LEU A 125 6.42 4.18 7.06
C LEU A 125 6.90 3.48 8.34
N ILE A 126 6.78 2.15 8.41
CA ILE A 126 7.16 1.35 9.59
C ILE A 126 8.65 1.51 9.91
N ASN A 127 9.49 1.53 8.88
CA ASN A 127 10.93 1.70 9.02
C ASN A 127 11.34 3.15 9.32
N GLY A 128 10.42 4.11 9.16
CA GLY A 128 10.68 5.52 9.44
C GLY A 128 11.53 6.21 8.37
N ASP A 129 11.39 5.79 7.12
CA ASP A 129 12.05 6.48 6.00
C ASP A 129 11.57 7.94 5.93
N GLU A 130 12.49 8.85 5.56
CA GLU A 130 12.18 10.27 5.42
C GLU A 130 11.45 10.59 4.11
N GLU A 131 11.59 9.71 3.11
CA GLU A 131 10.94 9.84 1.81
C GLU A 131 10.41 8.49 1.31
N ALA A 132 9.36 8.55 0.52
CA ALA A 132 8.85 7.45 -0.28
C ALA A 132 8.83 7.85 -1.75
N GLY A 133 8.62 6.90 -2.64
CA GLY A 133 8.54 7.24 -4.05
C GLY A 133 7.95 6.15 -4.91
N VAL A 134 8.03 6.38 -6.20
CA VAL A 134 7.59 5.47 -7.23
C VAL A 134 8.71 5.27 -8.24
N THR A 135 8.88 4.05 -8.69
CA THR A 135 9.78 3.66 -9.77
C THR A 135 8.97 3.09 -10.93
N ILE A 136 9.19 3.62 -12.14
CA ILE A 136 8.78 2.97 -13.38
C ILE A 136 9.89 2.00 -13.76
N MET A 137 9.56 0.73 -13.93
CA MET A 137 10.54 -0.32 -14.19
C MET A 137 10.07 -1.27 -15.29
N GLU A 138 11.01 -1.89 -15.97
CA GLU A 138 10.72 -3.00 -16.87
C GLU A 138 10.29 -4.24 -16.10
N MET A 139 9.36 -5.00 -16.65
CA MET A 139 8.92 -6.24 -16.02
C MET A 139 9.77 -7.42 -16.51
N VAL A 140 10.25 -8.20 -15.55
CA VAL A 140 11.00 -9.44 -15.77
C VAL A 140 10.35 -10.57 -14.97
N LYS A 141 10.83 -11.79 -15.15
CA LYS A 141 10.32 -12.97 -14.44
C LYS A 141 10.47 -12.87 -12.91
N GLU A 142 11.57 -12.27 -12.45
CA GLU A 142 11.82 -12.06 -11.02
C GLU A 142 11.03 -10.86 -10.51
N MET A 143 10.46 -11.00 -9.31
CA MET A 143 9.61 -9.97 -8.71
C MET A 143 10.36 -8.65 -8.51
N ASP A 144 9.86 -7.59 -9.14
CA ASP A 144 10.33 -6.21 -9.06
C ASP A 144 11.84 -6.04 -9.29
N ALA A 145 12.46 -6.94 -10.09
CA ALA A 145 13.89 -6.99 -10.34
C ALA A 145 14.34 -6.39 -11.68
N GLY A 146 13.41 -5.95 -12.52
CA GLY A 146 13.71 -5.35 -13.82
C GLY A 146 14.42 -4.01 -13.73
N ASP A 147 14.96 -3.57 -14.85
CA ASP A 147 15.71 -2.33 -14.94
C ASP A 147 14.80 -1.11 -14.69
N MET A 148 15.35 -0.12 -14.00
CA MET A 148 14.62 1.09 -13.63
C MET A 148 14.67 2.10 -14.79
N ILE A 149 13.50 2.57 -15.21
CA ILE A 149 13.34 3.55 -16.28
C ILE A 149 13.39 4.97 -15.70
N ALA A 150 12.66 5.21 -14.61
CA ALA A 150 12.64 6.47 -13.88
C ALA A 150 12.17 6.27 -12.45
N ALA A 151 12.56 7.17 -11.57
CA ALA A 151 12.07 7.23 -10.19
C ALA A 151 11.79 8.67 -9.78
N ARG A 152 10.83 8.84 -8.86
CA ARG A 152 10.48 10.13 -8.26
C ARG A 152 10.07 9.93 -6.81
N SER A 153 10.57 10.79 -5.91
CA SER A 153 10.26 10.74 -4.48
C SER A 153 9.38 11.89 -4.02
N LEU A 154 8.83 11.74 -2.83
CA LEU A 154 8.20 12.78 -2.04
C LEU A 154 8.52 12.56 -0.55
N PRO A 155 8.54 13.63 0.28
CA PRO A 155 8.79 13.49 1.71
C PRO A 155 7.63 12.76 2.42
N ILE A 156 7.98 11.97 3.44
CA ILE A 156 7.01 11.38 4.38
C ILE A 156 6.89 12.33 5.57
N LEU A 157 5.71 12.90 5.77
CA LEU A 157 5.43 13.80 6.88
C LEU A 157 4.91 13.02 8.10
N ASP A 158 4.98 13.62 9.30
CA ASP A 158 4.49 12.96 10.52
C ASP A 158 2.97 12.71 10.51
N GLU A 159 2.20 13.55 9.80
CA GLU A 159 0.78 13.36 9.58
C GLU A 159 0.43 12.28 8.56
N ASP A 160 1.42 11.75 7.82
CA ASP A 160 1.18 10.70 6.84
C ASP A 160 0.96 9.34 7.50
N ASN A 161 0.01 8.61 6.93
CA ASN A 161 -0.24 7.20 7.17
C ASN A 161 -0.26 6.43 5.84
N VAL A 162 -0.43 5.12 5.88
CA VAL A 162 -0.48 4.31 4.64
C VAL A 162 -1.56 4.82 3.67
N GLY A 163 -2.73 5.20 4.17
CA GLY A 163 -3.84 5.66 3.32
C GLY A 163 -3.47 6.93 2.56
N THR A 164 -3.00 7.97 3.28
CA THR A 164 -2.62 9.26 2.66
C THR A 164 -1.43 9.12 1.73
N LEU A 165 -0.43 8.32 2.13
CA LEU A 165 0.75 8.09 1.30
C LEU A 165 0.43 7.28 0.04
N PHE A 166 -0.50 6.34 0.14
CA PHE A 166 -0.99 5.56 -1.00
C PHE A 166 -1.64 6.47 -2.06
N GLU A 167 -2.46 7.44 -1.64
CA GLU A 167 -3.07 8.44 -2.53
C GLU A 167 -2.01 9.34 -3.18
N LYS A 168 -1.08 9.88 -2.39
CA LYS A 168 0.01 10.73 -2.89
C LYS A 168 0.88 10.00 -3.93
N LEU A 169 1.27 8.76 -3.63
CA LEU A 169 2.10 7.96 -4.53
C LEU A 169 1.35 7.48 -5.78
N ALA A 170 0.04 7.30 -5.72
CA ALA A 170 -0.78 6.99 -6.89
C ALA A 170 -0.74 8.13 -7.92
N VAL A 171 -0.88 9.38 -7.46
CA VAL A 171 -0.78 10.57 -8.30
C VAL A 171 0.65 10.72 -8.84
N LEU A 172 1.66 10.58 -7.98
CA LEU A 172 3.06 10.66 -8.36
C LEU A 172 3.43 9.62 -9.42
N GLY A 173 2.95 8.38 -9.25
CA GLY A 173 3.20 7.27 -10.17
C GLY A 173 2.53 7.46 -11.52
N ARG A 174 1.27 7.93 -11.53
CA ARG A 174 0.57 8.34 -12.75
C ARG A 174 1.36 9.39 -13.54
N ASP A 175 1.74 10.46 -12.86
CA ASP A 175 2.42 11.58 -13.51
C ASP A 175 3.82 11.17 -14.01
N LEU A 176 4.56 10.41 -13.20
CA LEU A 176 5.86 9.89 -13.60
C LEU A 176 5.76 8.95 -14.81
N LEU A 177 4.74 8.07 -14.86
CA LEU A 177 4.51 7.20 -16.00
C LEU A 177 4.23 8.00 -17.28
N LEU A 178 3.33 8.98 -17.23
CA LEU A 178 2.95 9.80 -18.38
C LEU A 178 4.09 10.69 -18.90
N ASP A 179 4.94 11.17 -18.00
CA ASP A 179 6.14 11.94 -18.34
C ASP A 179 7.23 11.06 -18.99
N THR A 180 7.35 9.81 -18.55
CA THR A 180 8.48 8.94 -18.85
C THR A 180 8.24 8.02 -20.04
N LEU A 181 7.04 7.45 -20.13
CA LEU A 181 6.73 6.40 -21.11
C LEU A 181 6.98 6.81 -22.57
N PRO A 182 6.67 8.04 -23.03
CA PRO A 182 6.94 8.44 -24.41
C PRO A 182 8.44 8.45 -24.75
N ALA A 183 9.26 9.01 -23.86
CA ALA A 183 10.71 9.08 -24.06
C ALA A 183 11.37 7.70 -23.98
N TYR A 184 10.86 6.82 -23.11
CA TYR A 184 11.28 5.42 -23.06
C TYR A 184 10.96 4.68 -24.37
N LEU A 185 9.74 4.80 -24.88
CA LEU A 185 9.35 4.18 -26.14
C LEU A 185 10.08 4.74 -27.37
N ALA A 186 10.49 6.01 -27.33
CA ALA A 186 11.34 6.62 -28.34
C ALA A 186 12.82 6.20 -28.25
N GLY A 187 13.20 5.41 -27.23
CA GLY A 187 14.59 5.02 -26.99
C GLY A 187 15.50 6.14 -26.44
N GLU A 188 14.90 7.23 -25.99
CA GLU A 188 15.62 8.38 -25.40
C GLU A 188 16.04 8.12 -23.95
N ILE A 189 15.30 7.29 -23.23
CA ILE A 189 15.63 6.82 -21.88
C ILE A 189 16.16 5.39 -21.98
N LYS A 190 17.36 5.17 -21.45
CA LYS A 190 17.93 3.83 -21.28
C LYS A 190 17.68 3.36 -19.85
N PRO A 191 16.98 2.24 -19.64
CA PRO A 191 16.82 1.66 -18.32
C PRO A 191 18.17 1.35 -17.67
N SER A 192 18.24 1.46 -16.36
CA SER A 192 19.43 1.18 -15.57
C SER A 192 19.19 -0.03 -14.65
N PRO A 193 20.13 -0.98 -14.57
CA PRO A 193 20.00 -2.12 -13.68
C PRO A 193 19.95 -1.69 -12.22
N GLN A 194 19.24 -2.43 -11.41
CA GLN A 194 19.21 -2.24 -9.97
C GLN A 194 20.51 -2.74 -9.34
N ASP A 195 21.06 -2.00 -8.36
CA ASP A 195 22.22 -2.46 -7.59
C ASP A 195 21.80 -3.59 -6.62
N PRO A 196 22.33 -4.83 -6.81
CA PRO A 196 21.94 -5.95 -5.97
C PRO A 196 22.29 -5.77 -4.48
N SER A 197 23.28 -4.95 -4.17
CA SER A 197 23.72 -4.70 -2.79
C SER A 197 22.75 -3.84 -1.98
N LEU A 198 21.85 -3.12 -2.66
CA LEU A 198 20.86 -2.20 -2.07
C LEU A 198 19.45 -2.80 -2.04
N VAL A 199 19.27 -4.02 -2.54
CA VAL A 199 17.96 -4.66 -2.60
C VAL A 199 17.43 -4.94 -1.19
N THR A 200 16.21 -4.50 -0.94
CA THR A 200 15.41 -4.91 0.23
C THR A 200 14.03 -5.41 -0.20
N PHE A 201 13.37 -6.16 0.68
CA PHE A 201 12.08 -6.76 0.38
C PHE A 201 10.98 -6.22 1.31
N SER A 202 9.78 -6.13 0.77
CA SER A 202 8.57 -5.72 1.48
C SER A 202 7.45 -6.74 1.21
N PRO A 203 7.49 -7.92 1.87
CA PRO A 203 6.41 -8.90 1.73
C PRO A 203 5.09 -8.33 2.24
N ASN A 204 3.98 -9.03 1.97
CA ASN A 204 2.71 -8.64 2.58
C ASN A 204 2.81 -8.70 4.10
N ILE A 205 2.22 -7.71 4.78
CA ILE A 205 2.20 -7.64 6.25
C ILE A 205 1.53 -8.89 6.80
N LEU A 206 2.20 -9.56 7.72
CA LEU A 206 1.70 -10.74 8.41
C LEU A 206 0.90 -10.36 9.67
N PRO A 207 -0.07 -11.17 10.11
CA PRO A 207 -0.87 -10.87 11.31
C PRO A 207 -0.06 -10.64 12.58
N GLU A 208 1.09 -11.30 12.74
CA GLU A 208 2.01 -11.11 13.86
C GLU A 208 2.72 -9.76 13.85
N GLU A 209 2.91 -9.15 12.67
CA GLU A 209 3.50 -7.81 12.52
C GLU A 209 2.51 -6.70 12.90
N GLU A 210 1.20 -7.01 12.95
CA GLU A 210 0.18 -6.06 13.40
C GLU A 210 0.23 -5.80 14.91
N VAL A 211 0.92 -6.64 15.68
CA VAL A 211 0.99 -6.52 17.15
C VAL A 211 1.99 -5.43 17.55
N LEU A 212 1.52 -4.45 18.32
CA LEU A 212 2.38 -3.38 18.82
C LEU A 212 3.36 -3.93 19.88
N ASP A 213 4.64 -3.67 19.66
CA ASP A 213 5.71 -3.96 20.59
C ASP A 213 6.07 -2.70 21.40
N TRP A 214 5.50 -2.59 22.58
CA TRP A 214 5.73 -1.44 23.46
C TRP A 214 7.17 -1.33 24.00
N THR A 215 8.01 -2.35 23.82
CA THR A 215 9.44 -2.29 24.22
C THR A 215 10.30 -1.45 23.28
N LYS A 216 9.78 -1.14 22.08
CA LYS A 216 10.42 -0.25 21.10
C LYS A 216 10.31 1.21 21.52
N THR A 217 11.04 2.10 20.81
CA THR A 217 10.91 3.54 21.03
C THR A 217 9.53 4.04 20.64
N ASN A 218 9.09 5.17 21.21
CA ASN A 218 7.81 5.78 20.83
C ASN A 218 7.74 6.10 19.34
N ARG A 219 8.84 6.53 18.71
CA ARG A 219 8.90 6.77 17.24
C ARG A 219 8.66 5.49 16.44
N GLN A 220 9.24 4.37 16.86
CA GLN A 220 9.04 3.09 16.17
C GLN A 220 7.60 2.58 16.31
N VAL A 221 7.00 2.69 17.51
CA VAL A 221 5.59 2.32 17.74
C VAL A 221 4.64 3.25 16.96
N PHE A 222 4.92 4.55 16.95
CA PHE A 222 4.18 5.53 16.15
C PHE A 222 4.24 5.21 14.66
N ASN A 223 5.42 4.90 14.14
CA ASN A 223 5.61 4.52 12.74
C ASN A 223 4.88 3.22 12.39
N GLN A 224 4.85 2.23 13.29
CA GLN A 224 4.07 1.01 13.10
C GLN A 224 2.57 1.30 13.06
N ILE A 225 2.04 2.16 13.96
CA ILE A 225 0.63 2.56 13.96
C ILE A 225 0.26 3.22 12.63
N ARG A 226 0.96 4.29 12.23
CA ARG A 226 0.67 5.02 10.99
C ARG A 226 0.95 4.19 9.73
N GLY A 227 1.96 3.31 9.77
CA GLY A 227 2.32 2.38 8.70
C GLY A 227 1.31 1.25 8.49
N MET A 228 0.30 1.12 9.37
CA MET A 228 -0.79 0.15 9.27
C MET A 228 -2.18 0.80 9.26
N ASN A 229 -2.28 2.12 9.26
CA ASN A 229 -3.54 2.85 9.22
C ASN A 229 -3.83 3.33 7.78
N PRO A 230 -5.01 3.04 7.20
CA PRO A 230 -6.22 2.46 7.79
C PRO A 230 -6.30 0.93 7.69
N TRP A 231 -5.33 0.26 7.11
CA TRP A 231 -5.24 -1.20 7.02
C TRP A 231 -3.80 -1.70 7.13
N PRO A 232 -3.53 -2.91 7.70
CA PRO A 232 -4.47 -3.82 8.34
C PRO A 232 -4.92 -3.38 9.74
N VAL A 233 -4.33 -2.34 10.29
CA VAL A 233 -4.51 -1.70 11.60
C VAL A 233 -3.74 -2.42 12.72
N ALA A 234 -2.72 -1.73 13.23
CA ALA A 234 -1.95 -2.18 14.38
C ALA A 234 -2.83 -2.37 15.63
N HIS A 235 -2.50 -3.35 16.45
CA HIS A 235 -3.26 -3.64 17.67
C HIS A 235 -2.35 -4.07 18.82
N THR A 236 -2.90 -3.98 20.01
CA THR A 236 -2.33 -4.49 21.26
C THR A 236 -3.39 -5.27 22.02
N LEU A 237 -3.08 -5.72 23.23
CA LEU A 237 -4.05 -6.29 24.15
C LEU A 237 -4.35 -5.28 25.27
N LEU A 238 -5.60 -5.25 25.68
CA LEU A 238 -6.05 -4.60 26.90
C LEU A 238 -6.94 -5.60 27.66
N ASN A 239 -6.49 -6.01 28.85
CA ASN A 239 -7.15 -7.06 29.65
C ASN A 239 -7.37 -8.36 28.84
N GLY A 240 -6.36 -8.79 28.08
CA GLY A 240 -6.41 -9.99 27.25
C GLY A 240 -7.26 -9.87 25.99
N GLN A 241 -7.88 -8.71 25.70
CA GLN A 241 -8.71 -8.49 24.53
C GLN A 241 -8.01 -7.61 23.49
N ARG A 242 -8.25 -7.90 22.21
CA ARG A 242 -7.68 -7.14 21.10
C ARG A 242 -8.15 -5.68 21.13
N PHE A 243 -7.20 -4.77 21.11
CA PHE A 243 -7.40 -3.34 21.13
C PHE A 243 -6.65 -2.71 19.95
N LYS A 244 -7.37 -2.27 18.92
CA LYS A 244 -6.77 -1.65 17.75
C LYS A 244 -6.45 -0.18 18.01
N VAL A 245 -5.30 0.27 17.49
CA VAL A 245 -4.86 1.66 17.54
C VAL A 245 -4.73 2.18 16.11
N TYR A 246 -5.53 3.16 15.75
CA TYR A 246 -5.52 3.79 14.43
C TYR A 246 -4.62 5.01 14.39
N GLU A 247 -4.66 5.83 15.44
CA GLU A 247 -3.95 7.11 15.48
C GLU A 247 -3.36 7.35 16.88
N ALA A 248 -2.16 7.87 16.91
CA ALA A 248 -1.46 8.29 18.10
C ALA A 248 -0.62 9.53 17.79
N GLU A 249 -0.16 10.21 18.81
CA GLU A 249 0.82 11.28 18.74
C GLU A 249 2.00 10.95 19.65
N LEU A 250 3.19 11.41 19.29
CA LEU A 250 4.36 11.31 20.14
C LEU A 250 4.14 12.12 21.42
N TYR A 251 4.55 11.57 22.54
CA TYR A 251 4.43 12.20 23.85
C TYR A 251 5.73 12.08 24.62
N GLU A 252 6.11 13.14 25.31
CA GLU A 252 7.26 13.12 26.22
C GLU A 252 6.84 12.51 27.56
N GLY A 253 7.46 11.40 27.93
CA GLY A 253 7.16 10.70 29.16
C GLY A 253 7.89 9.38 29.24
N ASN A 254 8.06 8.85 30.45
CA ASN A 254 8.73 7.59 30.69
C ASN A 254 7.90 6.74 31.65
N GLY A 255 7.96 5.42 31.45
CA GLY A 255 7.29 4.42 32.26
C GLY A 255 7.72 3.03 31.84
N ASN A 256 7.12 2.00 32.42
CA ASN A 256 7.34 0.65 31.91
C ASN A 256 6.64 0.48 30.53
N PRO A 257 7.24 -0.24 29.58
CA PRO A 257 6.62 -0.45 28.28
C PRO A 257 5.18 -0.97 28.38
N GLY A 258 4.22 -0.27 27.74
CA GLY A 258 2.80 -0.58 27.80
C GLY A 258 2.04 -0.01 28.99
N GLU A 259 2.71 0.64 29.95
CA GLU A 259 2.09 1.23 31.13
C GLU A 259 1.32 2.51 30.77
N VAL A 260 0.12 2.67 31.31
CA VAL A 260 -0.63 3.92 31.28
C VAL A 260 0.00 4.90 32.25
N ILE A 261 0.68 5.93 31.73
CA ILE A 261 1.42 6.92 32.55
C ILE A 261 0.67 8.23 32.76
N ALA A 262 -0.30 8.55 31.89
CA ALA A 262 -1.19 9.69 32.08
C ALA A 262 -2.59 9.34 31.57
N LEU A 263 -3.60 9.79 32.32
CA LEU A 263 -5.00 9.52 32.02
C LEU A 263 -5.88 10.68 32.47
N THR A 264 -6.69 11.18 31.53
CA THR A 264 -7.75 12.15 31.80
C THR A 264 -9.04 11.69 31.09
N LYS A 265 -10.11 12.49 31.11
CA LYS A 265 -11.32 12.20 30.31
C LYS A 265 -11.12 12.32 28.80
N LYS A 266 -10.01 12.91 28.35
CA LYS A 266 -9.75 13.22 26.93
C LYS A 266 -8.40 12.69 26.45
N GLU A 267 -7.58 12.17 27.31
CA GLU A 267 -6.20 11.76 26.99
C GLU A 267 -5.86 10.44 27.65
N LEU A 268 -5.19 9.59 26.90
CA LEU A 268 -4.62 8.32 27.32
C LEU A 268 -3.21 8.24 26.78
N VAL A 269 -2.24 8.24 27.70
CA VAL A 269 -0.82 8.14 27.35
C VAL A 269 -0.26 6.80 27.82
N VAL A 270 0.40 6.11 26.90
CA VAL A 270 1.01 4.80 27.10
C VAL A 270 2.51 4.92 26.89
N ALA A 271 3.29 4.43 27.86
CA ALA A 271 4.75 4.41 27.78
C ALA A 271 5.23 3.38 26.74
N ALA A 272 6.27 3.75 26.01
CA ALA A 272 7.06 2.86 25.16
C ALA A 272 8.38 2.49 25.87
N GLY A 273 9.25 1.72 25.22
CA GLY A 273 10.59 1.43 25.75
C GLY A 273 11.43 2.67 25.95
N GLU A 274 11.22 3.69 25.11
CA GLU A 274 11.73 5.04 25.24
C GLU A 274 10.64 6.01 24.79
N GLY A 275 10.32 7.03 25.62
CA GLY A 275 9.23 7.97 25.35
C GLY A 275 7.85 7.36 25.55
N ALA A 276 6.82 8.02 25.05
CA ALA A 276 5.43 7.59 25.19
C ALA A 276 4.59 8.02 23.98
N LEU A 277 3.34 7.54 23.94
CA LEU A 277 2.36 7.85 22.91
C LEU A 277 1.03 8.28 23.53
N SER A 278 0.47 9.40 23.06
CA SER A 278 -0.91 9.79 23.31
C SER A 278 -1.81 9.13 22.25
N LEU A 279 -2.67 8.18 22.64
CA LEU A 279 -3.58 7.51 21.73
C LEU A 279 -4.74 8.44 21.37
N LYS A 280 -5.14 8.45 20.10
CA LYS A 280 -6.17 9.38 19.58
C LYS A 280 -7.42 8.68 19.07
N VAL A 281 -7.24 7.66 18.23
CA VAL A 281 -8.34 6.92 17.63
C VAL A 281 -8.10 5.43 17.81
N VAL A 282 -9.08 4.75 18.38
CA VAL A 282 -8.94 3.36 18.83
C VAL A 282 -10.17 2.53 18.49
N GLN A 283 -10.06 1.21 18.63
CA GLN A 283 -11.17 0.29 18.52
C GLN A 283 -11.02 -0.87 19.51
N PRO A 284 -11.74 -0.85 20.64
CA PRO A 284 -11.82 -1.98 21.55
C PRO A 284 -12.50 -3.20 20.89
N ALA A 285 -12.22 -4.40 21.41
CA ALA A 285 -12.87 -5.63 20.93
C ALA A 285 -14.39 -5.50 20.93
N GLY A 286 -15.02 -5.87 19.82
CA GLY A 286 -16.48 -5.85 19.68
C GLY A 286 -17.14 -4.46 19.59
N LYS A 287 -16.34 -3.38 19.56
CA LYS A 287 -16.84 -2.01 19.45
C LYS A 287 -16.46 -1.39 18.09
N PRO A 288 -17.13 -0.32 17.64
CA PRO A 288 -16.70 0.44 16.48
C PRO A 288 -15.41 1.24 16.74
N LYS A 289 -14.78 1.72 15.68
CA LYS A 289 -13.73 2.74 15.73
C LYS A 289 -14.29 3.99 16.40
N MET A 290 -13.54 4.59 17.34
CA MET A 290 -13.97 5.75 18.12
C MET A 290 -12.81 6.63 18.55
N SER A 291 -13.11 7.88 18.92
CA SER A 291 -12.13 8.77 19.53
C SER A 291 -11.69 8.25 20.90
N ILE A 292 -10.49 8.62 21.32
CA ILE A 292 -10.03 8.29 22.68
C ILE A 292 -10.95 8.87 23.75
N THR A 293 -11.51 10.06 23.51
CA THR A 293 -12.47 10.69 24.43
C THR A 293 -13.73 9.83 24.61
N ASP A 294 -14.30 9.32 23.53
CA ASP A 294 -15.48 8.44 23.60
C ASP A 294 -15.16 7.13 24.31
N PHE A 295 -13.99 6.56 24.02
CA PHE A 295 -13.51 5.36 24.72
C PHE A 295 -13.42 5.58 26.23
N LEU A 296 -12.74 6.64 26.67
CA LEU A 296 -12.51 6.95 28.09
C LEU A 296 -13.81 7.30 28.82
N ASN A 297 -14.79 7.91 28.16
CA ASN A 297 -16.10 8.19 28.73
C ASN A 297 -17.06 7.01 28.65
N GLY A 298 -16.70 5.94 27.96
CA GLY A 298 -17.48 4.73 27.77
C GLY A 298 -16.78 3.47 28.31
N ALA A 299 -16.29 2.62 27.40
CA ALA A 299 -15.71 1.32 27.71
C ALA A 299 -14.39 1.41 28.52
N GLY A 300 -13.68 2.52 28.44
CA GLY A 300 -12.43 2.76 29.13
C GLY A 300 -12.54 3.44 30.51
N ARG A 301 -13.75 3.65 31.03
CA ARG A 301 -13.99 4.38 32.31
C ARG A 301 -13.24 3.82 33.53
N GLN A 302 -12.94 2.52 33.48
CA GLN A 302 -12.30 1.84 34.59
C GLN A 302 -10.77 1.85 34.53
N LEU A 303 -10.20 2.32 33.41
CA LEU A 303 -8.75 2.45 33.27
C LEU A 303 -8.17 3.40 34.33
N LYS A 304 -6.96 3.07 34.77
CA LYS A 304 -6.19 3.85 35.73
C LYS A 304 -4.75 3.99 35.26
N VAL A 305 -4.09 5.02 35.75
CA VAL A 305 -2.62 5.11 35.68
C VAL A 305 -2.02 3.88 36.36
N GLY A 306 -1.07 3.25 35.69
CA GLY A 306 -0.46 1.98 36.14
C GLY A 306 -1.08 0.73 35.49
N ASP A 307 -2.23 0.84 34.76
CA ASP A 307 -2.73 -0.26 33.95
C ASP A 307 -1.79 -0.51 32.75
N HIS A 308 -1.84 -1.72 32.19
CA HIS A 308 -0.91 -2.11 31.13
C HIS A 308 -1.61 -2.57 29.85
N PHE A 309 -1.10 -2.10 28.73
CA PHE A 309 -1.35 -2.66 27.39
C PHE A 309 -0.32 -3.75 27.06
N GLY A 310 -0.70 -4.70 26.20
CA GLY A 310 0.16 -5.82 25.81
C GLY A 310 0.00 -7.07 26.70
N ARG A 311 -0.93 -7.06 27.62
CA ARG A 311 -1.24 -8.18 28.51
C ARG A 311 -2.70 -8.57 28.47
#